data_a9a37caf0bd3fd5abcdef5a0df9d5166
#
_entry.id   a9a37caf0bd3fd5abcdef5a0df9d5166
#
_cell.length_a   1.000
_cell.length_b   1.000
_cell.length_c   1.000
_cell.angle_alpha   90.00
_cell.angle_beta   90.00
_cell.angle_gamma   90.00
#
_symmetry.space_group_name_H-M   'P 1'
#
loop_
_entity.id
_entity.type
_entity.pdbx_description
1 polymer ?
#
loop_
_entity_poly.entity_id
_entity_poly.type
_entity_poly.pdbx_seq_one_letter_code
_entity_poly.pdbx_strand_id
1 'polypeptide(L)'
;ELLRITSTYDAYIRENTDKKFWLVNTNKLLKQYEGVDGLKTGFTTEAMSCITVTAKKKDLRLVAVAMGEPSSKQRNAEIKQMLDYGFSQYAQGLLYPKGTKLKTYTMENGKPSSVNLVTLKDLVYVFEKGSEPKEQTQEITITNDTPPYKAMEAIGTVKITMSDGYTMEAPVGVDQDVEQLNYLDIFMK
;
A
#
# COMPACT_ATOMS: atom_id res chain seq x y z
N GLU A 1 1.47 -9.30 -8.25
CA GLU A 1 2.09 -10.30 -9.14
C GLU A 1 3.57 -10.52 -8.80
N LEU A 2 4.39 -9.48 -8.67
CA LEU A 2 5.82 -9.62 -8.37
C LEU A 2 6.07 -10.46 -7.09
N LEU A 3 5.42 -10.12 -5.98
CA LEU A 3 5.60 -10.83 -4.71
C LEU A 3 5.16 -12.29 -4.80
N ARG A 4 4.11 -12.60 -5.55
CA ARG A 4 3.67 -13.99 -5.77
C ARG A 4 4.77 -14.85 -6.42
N ILE A 5 5.53 -14.26 -7.34
CA ILE A 5 6.63 -14.95 -8.01
C ILE A 5 7.86 -15.02 -7.12
N THR A 6 8.25 -13.90 -6.50
CA THR A 6 9.50 -13.83 -5.71
C THR A 6 9.42 -14.56 -4.38
N SER A 7 8.23 -14.83 -3.84
CA SER A 7 8.03 -15.65 -2.65
C SER A 7 8.18 -17.17 -2.91
N THR A 8 8.19 -17.59 -4.18
CA THR A 8 8.41 -19.00 -4.51
C THR A 8 9.85 -19.39 -4.18
N TYR A 9 10.02 -20.36 -3.27
CA TYR A 9 11.35 -20.81 -2.85
C TYR A 9 11.97 -21.76 -3.85
N ASP A 10 11.20 -22.71 -4.37
CA ASP A 10 11.64 -23.66 -5.38
C ASP A 10 10.51 -24.02 -6.33
N ALA A 11 10.87 -24.46 -7.52
CA ALA A 11 9.96 -24.90 -8.55
C ALA A 11 10.65 -25.88 -9.50
N TYR A 12 9.86 -26.68 -10.19
CA TYR A 12 10.34 -27.52 -11.25
C TYR A 12 9.95 -26.95 -12.60
N ILE A 13 10.86 -27.00 -13.56
CA ILE A 13 10.55 -26.80 -14.98
C ILE A 13 10.62 -28.12 -15.71
N ARG A 14 9.83 -28.28 -16.77
CA ARG A 14 9.72 -29.51 -17.56
C ARG A 14 9.38 -30.73 -16.69
N GLU A 15 8.47 -30.55 -15.71
CA GLU A 15 8.19 -31.50 -14.65
C GLU A 15 7.78 -32.90 -15.18
N ASN A 16 7.05 -32.94 -16.30
CA ASN A 16 6.52 -34.16 -16.92
C ASN A 16 7.40 -34.68 -18.06
N THR A 17 8.71 -34.39 -18.05
CA THR A 17 9.66 -34.86 -19.07
C THR A 17 10.91 -35.47 -18.42
N ASP A 18 11.68 -36.19 -19.22
CA ASP A 18 13.00 -36.70 -18.85
C ASP A 18 14.05 -35.60 -18.58
N LYS A 19 13.70 -34.35 -18.92
CA LYS A 19 14.53 -33.15 -18.69
C LYS A 19 14.01 -32.30 -17.57
N LYS A 20 13.37 -32.89 -16.57
CA LYS A 20 12.94 -32.20 -15.34
C LYS A 20 14.14 -31.50 -14.70
N PHE A 21 13.94 -30.23 -14.33
CA PHE A 21 14.99 -29.41 -13.72
C PHE A 21 14.44 -28.67 -12.50
N TRP A 22 15.12 -28.82 -11.37
CA TRP A 22 14.77 -28.17 -10.12
C TRP A 22 15.45 -26.81 -10.00
N LEU A 23 14.66 -25.79 -9.79
CA LEU A 23 15.09 -24.42 -9.56
C LEU A 23 14.92 -24.05 -8.09
N VAL A 24 15.92 -23.43 -7.51
CA VAL A 24 15.89 -22.95 -6.12
C VAL A 24 16.18 -21.48 -6.08
N ASN A 25 15.35 -20.72 -5.36
CA ASN A 25 15.55 -19.30 -5.16
C ASN A 25 16.86 -19.02 -4.40
N THR A 26 17.61 -18.09 -4.93
CA THR A 26 18.87 -17.64 -4.30
C THR A 26 18.67 -16.83 -3.03
N ASN A 27 17.46 -16.29 -2.81
CA ASN A 27 17.09 -15.63 -1.59
C ASN A 27 16.73 -16.66 -0.48
N LYS A 28 17.74 -17.05 0.31
CA LYS A 28 17.55 -18.03 1.40
C LYS A 28 16.73 -17.48 2.57
N LEU A 29 16.53 -16.15 2.67
CA LEU A 29 15.73 -15.54 3.72
C LEU A 29 14.25 -15.90 3.61
N LEU A 30 13.77 -16.32 2.45
CA LEU A 30 12.42 -16.89 2.26
C LEU A 30 12.10 -18.06 3.23
N LYS A 31 13.10 -18.84 3.62
CA LYS A 31 12.96 -19.92 4.62
C LYS A 31 13.57 -19.58 5.98
N GLN A 32 14.40 -18.56 6.06
CA GLN A 32 15.18 -18.25 7.26
C GLN A 32 14.63 -17.08 8.08
N TYR A 33 13.62 -16.37 7.57
CA TYR A 33 13.02 -15.24 8.26
C TYR A 33 11.52 -15.19 7.97
N GLU A 34 10.74 -15.24 9.02
CA GLU A 34 9.27 -15.22 8.94
C GLU A 34 8.77 -13.92 8.33
N GLY A 35 7.85 -14.04 7.37
CA GLY A 35 7.24 -12.91 6.67
C GLY A 35 7.98 -12.44 5.42
N VAL A 36 9.18 -12.96 5.13
CA VAL A 36 9.90 -12.64 3.88
C VAL A 36 9.18 -13.26 2.69
N ASP A 37 8.87 -12.41 1.68
CA ASP A 37 8.18 -12.79 0.45
C ASP A 37 8.86 -12.28 -0.84
N GLY A 38 10.08 -11.83 -0.74
CA GLY A 38 10.90 -11.40 -1.89
C GLY A 38 12.16 -10.66 -1.42
N LEU A 39 12.92 -9.99 -2.29
CA LEU A 39 12.74 -9.83 -3.73
C LEU A 39 13.88 -10.53 -4.50
N LYS A 40 15.10 -9.90 -4.49
CA LYS A 40 16.20 -10.29 -5.40
C LYS A 40 17.56 -10.20 -4.75
N THR A 41 18.40 -11.21 -5.00
CA THR A 41 19.81 -11.19 -4.68
C THR A 41 20.64 -10.80 -5.92
N GLY A 42 21.81 -10.21 -5.69
CA GLY A 42 22.78 -9.90 -6.72
C GLY A 42 24.21 -10.15 -6.24
N PHE A 43 25.10 -10.42 -7.17
CA PHE A 43 26.53 -10.49 -6.92
C PHE A 43 27.30 -10.09 -8.18
N THR A 44 28.27 -9.22 -8.05
CA THR A 44 29.38 -9.01 -8.97
C THR A 44 30.65 -8.85 -8.17
N THR A 45 31.81 -8.90 -8.83
CA THR A 45 33.09 -8.70 -8.15
C THR A 45 33.17 -7.30 -7.50
N GLU A 46 32.66 -6.29 -8.19
CA GLU A 46 32.69 -4.89 -7.74
C GLU A 46 31.61 -4.59 -6.70
N ALA A 47 30.38 -5.09 -6.93
CA ALA A 47 29.23 -4.82 -6.05
C ALA A 47 29.16 -5.79 -4.87
N MET A 48 29.96 -6.85 -4.85
CA MET A 48 29.95 -7.87 -3.83
C MET A 48 28.56 -8.52 -3.63
N SER A 49 28.21 -8.95 -2.42
CA SER A 49 26.92 -9.57 -2.16
C SER A 49 25.84 -8.53 -1.88
N CYS A 50 24.83 -8.47 -2.73
CA CYS A 50 23.71 -7.54 -2.62
C CYS A 50 22.38 -8.27 -2.46
N ILE A 51 21.40 -7.63 -1.82
CA ILE A 51 20.02 -8.11 -1.73
C ILE A 51 19.05 -6.96 -1.51
N THR A 52 17.87 -7.08 -2.11
CA THR A 52 16.67 -6.37 -1.70
C THR A 52 15.69 -7.39 -1.14
N VAL A 53 15.18 -7.17 0.07
CA VAL A 53 14.22 -8.04 0.74
C VAL A 53 12.97 -7.25 1.08
N THR A 54 11.83 -7.89 0.96
CA THR A 54 10.57 -7.41 1.55
C THR A 54 10.05 -8.45 2.52
N ALA A 55 9.54 -7.99 3.65
CA ALA A 55 8.91 -8.82 4.66
C ALA A 55 7.64 -8.15 5.19
N LYS A 56 6.61 -8.96 5.44
CA LYS A 56 5.36 -8.50 6.05
C LYS A 56 5.10 -9.27 7.32
N LYS A 57 4.91 -8.54 8.44
CA LYS A 57 4.42 -9.11 9.71
C LYS A 57 3.18 -8.33 10.12
N LYS A 58 2.05 -9.03 10.33
CA LYS A 58 0.74 -8.39 10.53
C LYS A 58 0.44 -7.44 9.37
N ASP A 59 0.20 -6.18 9.66
CA ASP A 59 -0.14 -5.16 8.66
C ASP A 59 1.08 -4.38 8.14
N LEU A 60 2.19 -4.35 8.91
CA LEU A 60 3.41 -3.64 8.53
C LEU A 60 4.22 -4.43 7.52
N ARG A 61 4.57 -3.78 6.41
CA ARG A 61 5.53 -4.25 5.41
C ARG A 61 6.79 -3.40 5.46
N LEU A 62 7.94 -4.08 5.51
CA LEU A 62 9.25 -3.45 5.43
C LEU A 62 9.97 -3.87 4.16
N VAL A 63 10.81 -2.98 3.67
CA VAL A 63 11.80 -3.25 2.61
C VAL A 63 13.17 -2.96 3.18
N ALA A 64 14.08 -3.91 3.06
CA ALA A 64 15.47 -3.78 3.47
C ALA A 64 16.39 -4.03 2.28
N VAL A 65 17.44 -3.21 2.17
CA VAL A 65 18.45 -3.31 1.10
C VAL A 65 19.83 -3.35 1.74
N ALA A 66 20.60 -4.36 1.37
CA ALA A 66 22.04 -4.44 1.70
C ALA A 66 22.83 -4.57 0.39
N MET A 67 23.92 -3.82 0.30
CA MET A 67 24.81 -3.79 -0.87
C MET A 67 26.26 -3.80 -0.41
N GLY A 68 27.13 -4.42 -1.22
CA GLY A 68 28.56 -4.40 -0.93
C GLY A 68 29.01 -5.32 0.20
N GLU A 69 28.20 -6.31 0.58
CA GLU A 69 28.52 -7.21 1.68
C GLU A 69 29.60 -8.24 1.29
N PRO A 70 30.59 -8.52 2.17
CA PRO A 70 31.67 -9.45 1.88
C PRO A 70 31.19 -10.86 1.57
N SER A 71 30.05 -11.27 2.12
CA SER A 71 29.48 -12.60 1.90
C SER A 71 27.96 -12.60 1.99
N SER A 72 27.34 -13.58 1.37
CA SER A 72 25.89 -13.79 1.49
C SER A 72 25.45 -14.12 2.93
N LYS A 73 26.34 -14.70 3.75
CA LYS A 73 26.07 -15.01 5.17
C LYS A 73 25.96 -13.72 5.98
N GLN A 74 26.92 -12.80 5.83
CA GLN A 74 26.91 -11.52 6.52
C GLN A 74 25.75 -10.66 6.06
N ARG A 75 25.57 -10.51 4.75
CA ARG A 75 24.43 -9.83 4.15
C ARG A 75 23.09 -10.28 4.74
N ASN A 76 22.87 -11.60 4.83
CA ASN A 76 21.63 -12.14 5.37
C ASN A 76 21.50 -11.88 6.88
N ALA A 77 22.60 -11.88 7.64
CA ALA A 77 22.58 -11.56 9.06
C ALA A 77 22.19 -10.10 9.31
N GLU A 78 22.76 -9.17 8.55
CA GLU A 78 22.45 -7.74 8.64
C GLU A 78 21.00 -7.43 8.23
N ILE A 79 20.51 -8.03 7.15
CA ILE A 79 19.09 -7.90 6.77
C ILE A 79 18.16 -8.37 7.90
N LYS A 80 18.48 -9.49 8.57
CA LYS A 80 17.66 -9.94 9.71
C LYS A 80 17.63 -8.91 10.83
N GLN A 81 18.80 -8.35 11.19
CA GLN A 81 18.88 -7.30 12.20
C GLN A 81 18.10 -6.05 11.83
N MET A 82 18.20 -5.60 10.57
CA MET A 82 17.42 -4.46 10.06
C MET A 82 15.91 -4.71 10.14
N LEU A 83 15.45 -5.89 9.74
CA LEU A 83 14.03 -6.26 9.81
C LEU A 83 13.56 -6.38 11.26
N ASP A 84 14.35 -7.01 12.13
CA ASP A 84 14.03 -7.13 13.56
C ASP A 84 13.94 -5.75 14.22
N TYR A 85 14.88 -4.85 13.91
CA TYR A 85 14.81 -3.46 14.35
C TYR A 85 13.54 -2.77 13.86
N GLY A 86 13.28 -2.81 12.57
CA GLY A 86 12.11 -2.15 11.99
C GLY A 86 10.79 -2.68 12.56
N PHE A 87 10.62 -4.00 12.66
CA PHE A 87 9.43 -4.59 13.27
C PHE A 87 9.32 -4.39 14.79
N SER A 88 10.44 -4.18 15.48
CA SER A 88 10.42 -3.86 16.91
C SER A 88 10.01 -2.42 17.17
N GLN A 89 10.47 -1.47 16.35
CA GLN A 89 10.27 -0.04 16.55
C GLN A 89 8.98 0.49 15.94
N TYR A 90 8.54 -0.03 14.80
CA TYR A 90 7.45 0.56 14.03
C TYR A 90 6.21 -0.33 14.01
N ALA A 91 5.06 0.31 13.87
CA ALA A 91 3.76 -0.30 13.64
C ALA A 91 3.01 0.44 12.52
N GLN A 92 2.00 -0.23 11.94
CA GLN A 92 1.07 0.38 11.02
C GLN A 92 -0.28 0.54 11.70
N GLY A 93 -0.85 1.74 11.61
CA GLY A 93 -2.22 2.04 12.02
C GLY A 93 -3.15 2.13 10.82
N LEU A 94 -4.41 1.79 11.02
CA LEU A 94 -5.51 2.03 10.08
C LEU A 94 -6.30 3.23 10.56
N LEU A 95 -6.19 4.36 9.84
CA LEU A 95 -6.93 5.58 10.20
C LEU A 95 -8.38 5.48 9.72
N TYR A 96 -8.57 5.20 8.44
CA TYR A 96 -9.88 5.04 7.83
C TYR A 96 -9.93 3.83 6.91
N PRO A 97 -10.81 2.86 7.15
CA PRO A 97 -11.14 1.82 6.16
C PRO A 97 -11.70 2.42 4.88
N LYS A 98 -11.52 1.72 3.76
CA LYS A 98 -12.19 2.04 2.50
C LYS A 98 -13.70 2.14 2.70
N GLY A 99 -14.33 3.15 2.10
CA GLY A 99 -15.77 3.42 2.20
C GLY A 99 -16.16 4.25 3.45
N THR A 100 -15.17 4.68 4.25
CA THR A 100 -15.46 5.56 5.40
C THR A 100 -15.97 6.91 4.93
N LYS A 101 -17.11 7.32 5.47
CA LYS A 101 -17.68 8.66 5.25
C LYS A 101 -16.78 9.72 5.89
N LEU A 102 -16.33 10.68 5.08
CA LEU A 102 -15.53 11.82 5.53
C LEU A 102 -16.39 13.08 5.74
N LYS A 103 -17.22 13.39 4.74
CA LYS A 103 -18.06 14.60 4.74
C LYS A 103 -19.29 14.41 3.86
N THR A 104 -20.36 15.12 4.16
CA THR A 104 -21.49 15.28 3.21
C THR A 104 -21.12 16.36 2.20
N TYR A 105 -21.36 16.07 0.92
CA TYR A 105 -21.12 16.96 -0.20
C TYR A 105 -22.44 17.29 -0.91
N THR A 106 -22.73 18.57 -1.05
CA THR A 106 -23.91 19.08 -1.73
C THR A 106 -23.52 19.68 -3.06
N MET A 107 -24.27 19.39 -4.10
CA MET A 107 -24.06 19.88 -5.46
C MET A 107 -25.36 20.39 -6.06
N GLU A 108 -25.29 21.47 -6.85
CA GLU A 108 -26.48 22.12 -7.41
C GLU A 108 -27.05 21.34 -8.60
N ASN A 109 -26.19 20.67 -9.38
CA ASN A 109 -26.56 20.03 -10.66
C ASN A 109 -26.64 18.49 -10.56
N GLY A 110 -26.71 17.94 -9.35
CA GLY A 110 -26.74 16.49 -9.12
C GLY A 110 -28.10 15.98 -8.64
N LYS A 111 -28.41 14.75 -8.99
CA LYS A 111 -29.55 13.99 -8.49
C LYS A 111 -29.08 12.63 -7.99
N PRO A 112 -29.03 12.41 -6.65
CA PRO A 112 -29.44 13.33 -5.58
C PRO A 112 -28.50 14.55 -5.45
N SER A 113 -29.01 15.64 -4.88
CA SER A 113 -28.25 16.87 -4.65
C SER A 113 -27.26 16.79 -3.51
N SER A 114 -27.27 15.71 -2.73
CA SER A 114 -26.39 15.49 -1.58
C SER A 114 -25.96 14.04 -1.51
N VAL A 115 -24.66 13.81 -1.33
CA VAL A 115 -24.03 12.49 -1.19
C VAL A 115 -22.96 12.54 -0.11
N ASN A 116 -22.44 11.38 0.29
CA ASN A 116 -21.29 11.34 1.16
C ASN A 116 -20.00 11.18 0.35
N LEU A 117 -19.00 11.97 0.70
CA LEU A 117 -17.63 11.73 0.26
C LEU A 117 -17.06 10.61 1.10
N VAL A 118 -16.51 9.59 0.43
CA VAL A 118 -15.97 8.40 1.07
C VAL A 118 -14.53 8.12 0.62
N THR A 119 -13.79 7.45 1.48
CA THR A 119 -12.45 6.96 1.14
C THR A 119 -12.52 5.84 0.10
N LEU A 120 -11.68 5.89 -0.94
CA LEU A 120 -11.66 4.87 -2.00
C LEU A 120 -10.65 3.74 -1.74
N LYS A 121 -9.84 3.89 -0.71
CA LYS A 121 -8.88 2.88 -0.22
C LYS A 121 -8.73 3.01 1.29
N ASP A 122 -8.15 1.99 1.90
CA ASP A 122 -7.73 2.09 3.29
C ASP A 122 -6.67 3.18 3.45
N LEU A 123 -6.83 4.04 4.45
CA LEU A 123 -5.84 5.05 4.82
C LEU A 123 -5.04 4.52 6.01
N VAL A 124 -3.82 4.13 5.71
CA VAL A 124 -2.90 3.57 6.69
C VAL A 124 -1.69 4.48 6.88
N TYR A 125 -1.13 4.47 8.07
CA TYR A 125 0.06 5.23 8.42
C TYR A 125 1.04 4.36 9.21
N VAL A 126 2.32 4.70 9.16
CA VAL A 126 3.36 4.02 9.93
C VAL A 126 3.84 4.98 11.02
N PHE A 127 4.01 4.45 12.22
CA PHE A 127 4.43 5.24 13.37
C PHE A 127 5.40 4.45 14.25
N GLU A 128 6.19 5.16 15.06
CA GLU A 128 7.05 4.57 16.07
C GLU A 128 6.21 4.10 17.26
N LYS A 129 6.39 2.86 17.68
CA LYS A 129 5.63 2.29 18.81
C LYS A 129 5.83 3.11 20.08
N GLY A 130 4.72 3.42 20.73
CA GLY A 130 4.70 4.30 21.91
C GLY A 130 4.44 5.77 21.60
N SER A 131 4.45 6.17 20.31
CA SER A 131 4.16 7.54 19.86
C SER A 131 3.07 7.58 18.79
N GLU A 132 2.00 6.81 18.96
CA GLU A 132 0.90 6.74 18.00
C GLU A 132 0.30 8.13 17.75
N PRO A 133 0.49 8.71 16.54
CA PRO A 133 0.00 10.04 16.24
C PRO A 133 -1.52 10.02 16.01
N LYS A 134 -2.16 11.18 16.27
CA LYS A 134 -3.58 11.39 16.01
C LYS A 134 -3.75 12.26 14.77
N GLU A 135 -4.90 12.16 14.13
CA GLU A 135 -5.29 13.10 13.08
C GLU A 135 -5.37 14.52 13.69
N GLN A 136 -4.78 15.47 13.00
CA GLN A 136 -4.79 16.88 13.38
C GLN A 136 -5.65 17.71 12.45
N THR A 137 -5.49 17.54 11.12
CA THR A 137 -6.29 18.25 10.12
C THR A 137 -6.70 17.33 8.98
N GLN A 138 -7.87 17.62 8.41
CA GLN A 138 -8.41 16.96 7.24
C GLN A 138 -8.85 18.02 6.23
N GLU A 139 -8.25 18.03 5.04
CA GLU A 139 -8.58 18.92 3.95
C GLU A 139 -9.06 18.11 2.75
N ILE A 140 -10.24 18.43 2.21
CA ILE A 140 -10.79 17.76 1.03
C ILE A 140 -10.84 18.75 -0.11
N THR A 141 -10.24 18.38 -1.24
CA THR A 141 -10.25 19.14 -2.49
C THR A 141 -11.02 18.36 -3.54
N ILE A 142 -12.10 18.94 -4.07
CA ILE A 142 -12.85 18.39 -5.19
C ILE A 142 -12.20 18.86 -6.49
N THR A 143 -11.87 17.93 -7.37
CA THR A 143 -11.24 18.18 -8.66
C THR A 143 -12.21 17.97 -9.84
N ASN A 144 -13.28 17.20 -9.63
CA ASN A 144 -14.36 17.03 -10.56
C ASN A 144 -15.67 17.34 -9.83
N ASP A 145 -16.27 18.51 -10.07
CA ASP A 145 -17.47 19.02 -9.40
C ASP A 145 -18.74 18.87 -10.26
N THR A 146 -18.62 18.26 -11.44
CA THR A 146 -19.71 18.16 -12.40
C THR A 146 -20.17 16.70 -12.58
N PRO A 147 -21.42 16.35 -12.15
CA PRO A 147 -21.98 15.02 -12.42
C PRO A 147 -22.17 14.75 -13.91
N PRO A 148 -22.36 13.49 -14.37
CA PRO A 148 -22.73 12.35 -13.54
C PRO A 148 -21.53 11.66 -12.88
N TYR A 149 -21.75 11.00 -11.73
CA TYR A 149 -20.77 10.16 -11.06
C TYR A 149 -21.31 8.75 -10.82
N LYS A 150 -20.41 7.76 -10.82
CA LYS A 150 -20.71 6.42 -10.33
C LYS A 150 -20.29 6.27 -8.87
N ALA A 151 -20.98 5.40 -8.15
CA ALA A 151 -20.60 5.04 -6.79
C ALA A 151 -19.14 4.60 -6.76
N MET A 152 -18.39 5.11 -5.78
CA MET A 152 -16.94 4.90 -5.62
C MET A 152 -16.06 5.50 -6.73
N GLU A 153 -16.60 6.35 -7.59
CA GLU A 153 -15.82 7.12 -8.55
C GLU A 153 -15.05 8.23 -7.85
N ALA A 154 -13.77 8.41 -8.23
CA ALA A 154 -12.94 9.45 -7.67
C ALA A 154 -13.32 10.83 -8.20
N ILE A 155 -13.68 11.76 -7.32
CA ILE A 155 -14.04 13.15 -7.67
C ILE A 155 -13.13 14.18 -6.99
N GLY A 156 -12.20 13.74 -6.17
CA GLY A 156 -11.28 14.63 -5.46
C GLY A 156 -10.26 13.87 -4.65
N THR A 157 -9.58 14.60 -3.76
CA THR A 157 -8.57 14.07 -2.85
C THR A 157 -8.82 14.55 -1.43
N VAL A 158 -8.46 13.72 -0.46
CA VAL A 158 -8.32 14.12 0.94
C VAL A 158 -6.85 14.16 1.32
N LYS A 159 -6.43 15.25 1.93
CA LYS A 159 -5.13 15.40 2.58
C LYS A 159 -5.34 15.38 4.10
N ILE A 160 -4.64 14.49 4.76
CA ILE A 160 -4.70 14.34 6.22
C ILE A 160 -3.31 14.65 6.78
N THR A 161 -3.26 15.48 7.81
CA THR A 161 -2.04 15.77 8.56
C THR A 161 -2.18 15.17 9.95
N MET A 162 -1.19 14.40 10.36
CA MET A 162 -1.10 13.79 11.68
C MET A 162 -0.38 14.71 12.66
N SER A 163 -0.54 14.46 13.96
CA SER A 163 0.04 15.29 15.02
C SER A 163 1.57 15.31 15.09
N ASP A 164 2.22 14.35 14.43
CA ASP A 164 3.69 14.29 14.25
C ASP A 164 4.17 15.01 12.98
N GLY A 165 3.26 15.64 12.24
CA GLY A 165 3.53 16.32 10.97
C GLY A 165 3.53 15.42 9.74
N TYR A 166 3.33 14.10 9.90
CA TYR A 166 3.17 13.22 8.74
C TYR A 166 1.91 13.58 7.96
N THR A 167 2.01 13.61 6.63
CA THR A 167 0.90 13.90 5.74
C THR A 167 0.65 12.74 4.79
N MET A 168 -0.64 12.46 4.53
CA MET A 168 -1.05 11.47 3.54
C MET A 168 -2.12 12.06 2.62
N GLU A 169 -2.12 11.63 1.38
CA GLU A 169 -3.15 11.98 0.40
C GLU A 169 -3.79 10.72 -0.18
N ALA A 170 -5.09 10.81 -0.39
CA ALA A 170 -5.85 9.72 -0.96
C ALA A 170 -7.03 10.23 -1.81
N PRO A 171 -7.43 9.47 -2.86
CA PRO A 171 -8.62 9.81 -3.61
C PRO A 171 -9.86 9.62 -2.75
N VAL A 172 -10.81 10.55 -2.92
CA VAL A 172 -12.17 10.46 -2.37
C VAL A 172 -13.19 10.36 -3.50
N GLY A 173 -14.24 9.64 -3.25
CA GLY A 173 -15.33 9.45 -4.19
C GLY A 173 -16.68 9.61 -3.52
N VAL A 174 -17.75 9.37 -4.28
CA VAL A 174 -19.13 9.43 -3.80
C VAL A 174 -19.60 8.02 -3.39
N ASP A 175 -20.48 7.94 -2.39
CA ASP A 175 -21.01 6.67 -1.89
C ASP A 175 -22.12 6.05 -2.74
N GLN A 176 -22.68 6.80 -3.68
CA GLN A 176 -23.77 6.37 -4.56
C GLN A 176 -23.69 7.05 -5.93
N ASP A 177 -24.42 6.51 -6.90
CA ASP A 177 -24.55 7.11 -8.22
C ASP A 177 -25.22 8.49 -8.12
N VAL A 178 -24.75 9.42 -8.93
CA VAL A 178 -25.30 10.76 -9.08
C VAL A 178 -25.54 11.01 -10.56
N GLU A 179 -26.77 11.29 -10.91
CA GLU A 179 -27.15 11.72 -12.26
C GLU A 179 -27.01 13.24 -12.39
N GLN A 180 -26.72 13.70 -13.58
CA GLN A 180 -26.79 15.13 -13.87
C GLN A 180 -28.26 15.56 -14.00
N LEU A 181 -28.64 16.66 -13.36
CA LEU A 181 -29.98 17.25 -13.55
C LEU A 181 -30.20 17.58 -15.02
N ASN A 182 -31.31 17.14 -15.54
CA ASN A 182 -31.75 17.54 -16.87
C ASN A 182 -32.62 18.82 -16.82
N TYR A 183 -32.90 19.40 -17.96
CA TYR A 183 -33.65 20.66 -18.07
C TYR A 183 -35.05 20.61 -17.42
N LEU A 184 -35.71 19.45 -17.46
CA LEU A 184 -37.03 19.25 -16.86
C LEU A 184 -36.95 19.19 -15.32
N ASP A 185 -35.90 18.59 -14.75
CA ASP A 185 -35.68 18.53 -13.30
C ASP A 185 -35.50 19.93 -12.68
N ILE A 186 -34.98 20.89 -13.45
CA ILE A 186 -34.79 22.27 -13.01
C ILE A 186 -36.10 23.05 -12.96
N PHE A 187 -37.02 22.75 -13.90
CA PHE A 187 -38.32 23.42 -13.97
C PHE A 187 -39.36 22.89 -12.98
N MET A 188 -39.15 21.68 -12.46
CA MET A 188 -40.10 21.04 -11.54
C MET A 188 -39.72 21.23 -10.05
N LYS A 189 -38.65 22.00 -9.76
CA LYS A 189 -38.34 22.46 -8.41
C LYS A 189 -39.06 23.74 -8.08
#